data_f8d93fe1f1818f8c43da3e3d9822b41d
#
_entry.id   f8d93fe1f1818f8c43da3e3d9822b41d
#
_cell.length_a   1.000
_cell.length_b   1.000
_cell.length_c   1.000
_cell.angle_alpha   90.00
_cell.angle_beta   90.00
_cell.angle_gamma   90.00
#
_symmetry.space_group_name_H-M   'P 1'
#
loop_
_entity.id
_entity.type
_entity.pdbx_description
1 polymer ?
#
loop_
_entity_poly.entity_id
_entity_poly.type
_entity_poly.pdbx_seq_one_letter_code
_entity_poly.pdbx_strand_id
1 'polypeptide(L)'
;PDDRYSDPAFAIQFKENSRATSDESKSRSIGFFANGNYIYDDRYFADVSVRIDGSSKFGVDKRFAPFWSVGAGWNVHNEKFFKSTKVSMLKLRYSYGVTGNQEFSAYQAQTMFQFNTDRLYNSSVTAELMGYGNPDLEWQNQYQSNFGVDFGYAKDRIRVQFNYYLKKTQGLLTTITVAPSLGFPSDKYTANLGEIQNKGLEVNLNAVIIRDMEKELEWSVMFQA
;
A
#
# COMPACT_ATOMS: atom_id res chain seq x y z
N PRO A 1 -5.44 20.31 -19.10
CA PRO A 1 -4.36 21.17 -18.69
C PRO A 1 -3.58 21.53 -19.93
N ASP A 2 -3.40 22.81 -20.11
CA ASP A 2 -2.84 23.40 -21.32
C ASP A 2 -1.32 23.17 -21.30
N ASP A 3 -0.79 22.30 -22.14
CA ASP A 3 0.64 21.94 -22.21
C ASP A 3 1.57 23.14 -22.52
N ARG A 4 1.01 24.32 -22.75
CA ARG A 4 1.73 25.54 -23.09
C ARG A 4 2.57 26.12 -21.95
N TYR A 5 2.28 25.78 -20.71
CA TYR A 5 3.02 26.30 -19.53
C TYR A 5 4.26 25.47 -19.15
N SER A 6 4.45 24.32 -19.77
CA SER A 6 5.62 23.46 -19.55
C SER A 6 6.74 23.70 -20.57
N ASP A 7 6.57 24.60 -21.51
CA ASP A 7 7.61 24.90 -22.51
C ASP A 7 8.69 25.80 -21.89
N PRO A 8 9.94 25.33 -21.82
CA PRO A 8 11.07 26.10 -21.31
C PRO A 8 11.29 27.44 -22.00
N ALA A 9 10.82 27.60 -23.23
CA ALA A 9 10.94 28.86 -23.99
C ALA A 9 10.21 30.03 -23.30
N PHE A 10 9.16 29.78 -22.52
CA PHE A 10 8.44 30.82 -21.80
C PHE A 10 9.13 31.27 -20.50
N ALA A 11 10.01 30.44 -19.94
CA ALA A 11 10.73 30.77 -18.71
C ALA A 11 11.95 31.68 -18.92
N ILE A 12 12.41 31.82 -20.16
CA ILE A 12 13.63 32.60 -20.52
C ILE A 12 13.39 34.11 -20.48
N GLN A 13 12.14 34.58 -20.43
CA GLN A 13 11.80 36.01 -20.58
C GLN A 13 12.17 36.91 -19.40
N PHE A 14 12.64 36.38 -18.27
CA PHE A 14 12.72 37.16 -17.03
C PHE A 14 14.12 37.39 -16.43
N LYS A 15 15.17 36.79 -16.96
CA LYS A 15 16.57 37.06 -16.52
C LYS A 15 17.58 36.83 -17.65
N GLU A 16 18.46 37.81 -17.89
CA GLU A 16 19.69 37.62 -18.67
C GLU A 16 20.51 36.49 -18.04
N ASN A 17 20.89 35.48 -18.81
CA ASN A 17 21.66 34.30 -18.41
C ASN A 17 20.91 33.24 -17.56
N SER A 18 19.58 33.30 -17.41
CA SER A 18 18.83 32.22 -16.78
C SER A 18 18.56 31.09 -17.80
N ARG A 19 18.95 29.86 -17.46
CA ARG A 19 18.57 28.66 -18.21
C ARG A 19 17.32 28.06 -17.58
N ALA A 20 16.28 27.90 -18.38
CA ALA A 20 15.10 27.18 -17.93
C ALA A 20 15.40 25.66 -18.02
N THR A 21 15.20 24.97 -16.91
CA THR A 21 15.17 23.51 -16.88
C THR A 21 13.73 23.08 -16.63
N SER A 22 13.22 22.16 -17.41
CA SER A 22 11.93 21.51 -17.15
C SER A 22 12.12 20.01 -17.02
N ASP A 23 11.43 19.43 -16.07
CA ASP A 23 11.43 18.00 -15.83
C ASP A 23 10.00 17.48 -16.02
N GLU A 24 9.82 16.44 -16.82
CA GLU A 24 8.53 15.84 -17.07
C GLU A 24 8.56 14.37 -16.67
N SER A 25 7.63 13.97 -15.79
CA SER A 25 7.46 12.59 -15.37
C SER A 25 6.06 12.10 -15.73
N LYS A 26 5.98 11.00 -16.46
CA LYS A 26 4.72 10.37 -16.86
C LYS A 26 4.62 8.96 -16.30
N SER A 27 3.55 8.68 -15.57
CA SER A 27 3.18 7.33 -15.16
C SER A 27 1.76 7.01 -15.57
N ARG A 28 1.50 5.76 -15.92
CA ARG A 28 0.17 5.26 -16.24
C ARG A 28 -0.13 4.03 -15.41
N SER A 29 -1.34 3.96 -14.88
CA SER A 29 -1.83 2.81 -14.13
C SER A 29 -3.22 2.42 -14.60
N ILE A 30 -3.52 1.13 -14.53
CA ILE A 30 -4.83 0.56 -14.80
C ILE A 30 -5.10 -0.51 -13.76
N GLY A 31 -6.34 -0.64 -13.31
CA GLY A 31 -6.73 -1.66 -12.34
C GLY A 31 -8.11 -2.20 -12.64
N PHE A 32 -8.26 -3.52 -12.48
CA PHE A 32 -9.53 -4.23 -12.53
C PHE A 32 -9.75 -4.90 -11.18
N PHE A 33 -10.95 -4.81 -10.64
CA PHE A 33 -11.26 -5.42 -9.37
C PHE A 33 -12.64 -6.07 -9.39
N ALA A 34 -12.79 -7.11 -8.57
CA ALA A 34 -14.05 -7.77 -8.28
C ALA A 34 -14.12 -8.12 -6.79
N ASN A 35 -15.29 -7.93 -6.19
CA ASN A 35 -15.55 -8.26 -4.80
C ASN A 35 -16.80 -9.13 -4.71
N GLY A 36 -16.77 -10.11 -3.82
CA GLY A 36 -17.91 -10.93 -3.48
C GLY A 36 -18.04 -11.06 -1.97
N ASN A 37 -19.26 -10.85 -1.46
CA ASN A 37 -19.60 -11.05 -0.06
C ASN A 37 -20.73 -12.05 0.04
N TYR A 38 -20.64 -12.95 1.00
CA TYR A 38 -21.65 -13.95 1.26
C TYR A 38 -21.93 -14.03 2.74
N ILE A 39 -23.22 -13.98 3.11
CA ILE A 39 -23.70 -14.11 4.49
C ILE A 39 -24.71 -15.23 4.51
N TYR A 40 -24.50 -16.19 5.40
CA TYR A 40 -25.41 -17.30 5.61
C TYR A 40 -26.00 -17.25 7.02
N ASP A 41 -27.33 -17.10 7.06
CA ASP A 41 -28.16 -17.15 8.27
C ASP A 41 -27.67 -16.20 9.40
N ASP A 42 -27.09 -15.05 9.02
CA ASP A 42 -26.45 -14.08 9.93
C ASP A 42 -25.40 -14.70 10.87
N ARG A 43 -24.98 -15.93 10.62
CA ARG A 43 -24.02 -16.70 11.42
C ARG A 43 -22.64 -16.72 10.79
N TYR A 44 -22.58 -17.03 9.51
CA TYR A 44 -21.32 -17.16 8.79
C TYR A 44 -21.23 -16.08 7.71
N PHE A 45 -20.08 -15.48 7.57
CA PHE A 45 -19.82 -14.55 6.47
C PHE A 45 -18.47 -14.87 5.84
N ALA A 46 -18.41 -14.68 4.55
CA ALA A 46 -17.20 -14.80 3.76
C ALA A 46 -17.10 -13.62 2.79
N ASP A 47 -15.91 -13.11 2.58
CA ASP A 47 -15.60 -12.10 1.61
C ASP A 47 -14.41 -12.54 0.76
N VAL A 48 -14.48 -12.19 -0.51
CA VAL A 48 -13.41 -12.44 -1.48
C VAL A 48 -13.21 -11.15 -2.28
N SER A 49 -11.99 -10.72 -2.40
CA SER A 49 -11.60 -9.60 -3.25
C SER A 49 -10.46 -10.02 -4.16
N VAL A 50 -10.58 -9.66 -5.44
CA VAL A 50 -9.52 -9.87 -6.44
C VAL A 50 -9.30 -8.56 -7.16
N ARG A 51 -8.03 -8.20 -7.37
CA ARG A 51 -7.62 -7.02 -8.10
C ARG A 51 -6.42 -7.33 -8.98
N ILE A 52 -6.44 -6.86 -10.21
CA ILE A 52 -5.29 -6.92 -11.12
C ILE A 52 -4.88 -5.50 -11.42
N ASP A 53 -3.70 -5.11 -11.00
CA ASP A 53 -3.15 -3.79 -11.23
C ASP A 53 -2.02 -3.82 -12.23
N GLY A 54 -2.01 -2.84 -13.12
CA GLY A 54 -0.94 -2.59 -14.07
C GLY A 54 -0.35 -1.21 -13.89
N SER A 55 0.98 -1.09 -13.99
CA SER A 55 1.68 0.18 -13.91
C SER A 55 2.85 0.26 -14.87
N SER A 56 3.01 1.42 -15.53
CA SER A 56 4.12 1.68 -16.45
C SER A 56 5.47 1.90 -15.75
N LYS A 57 5.49 1.95 -14.43
CA LYS A 57 6.72 2.12 -13.63
C LYS A 57 7.59 0.87 -13.60
N PHE A 58 6.97 -0.30 -13.80
CA PHE A 58 7.64 -1.60 -13.71
C PHE A 58 8.27 -2.06 -15.02
N GLY A 59 9.15 -3.04 -14.93
CA GLY A 59 9.70 -3.73 -16.08
C GLY A 59 8.62 -4.26 -17.02
N VAL A 60 8.95 -4.45 -18.29
CA VAL A 60 7.97 -4.78 -19.34
C VAL A 60 7.16 -6.03 -19.00
N ASP A 61 7.80 -7.05 -18.45
CA ASP A 61 7.20 -8.34 -18.12
C ASP A 61 6.58 -8.37 -16.72
N LYS A 62 6.77 -7.32 -15.90
CA LYS A 62 6.32 -7.23 -14.50
C LYS A 62 5.28 -6.13 -14.27
N ARG A 63 4.70 -5.59 -15.33
CA ARG A 63 3.75 -4.48 -15.25
C ARG A 63 2.46 -4.82 -14.54
N PHE A 64 1.99 -6.06 -14.68
CA PHE A 64 0.72 -6.49 -14.09
C PHE A 64 0.97 -7.42 -12.91
N ALA A 65 0.24 -7.17 -11.81
CA ALA A 65 0.28 -8.01 -10.63
C ALA A 65 -1.14 -8.32 -10.14
N PRO A 66 -1.45 -9.58 -9.82
CA PRO A 66 -2.69 -9.95 -9.18
C PRO A 66 -2.58 -9.80 -7.67
N PHE A 67 -3.58 -9.15 -7.06
CA PHE A 67 -3.75 -9.03 -5.62
C PHE A 67 -5.08 -9.64 -5.23
N TRP A 68 -5.15 -10.25 -4.07
CA TRP A 68 -6.38 -10.89 -3.63
C TRP A 68 -6.44 -10.93 -2.11
N SER A 69 -7.65 -11.01 -1.60
CA SER A 69 -7.89 -11.27 -0.20
C SER A 69 -9.11 -12.15 -0.01
N VAL A 70 -9.07 -12.95 1.03
CA VAL A 70 -10.20 -13.74 1.50
C VAL A 70 -10.39 -13.48 2.98
N GLY A 71 -11.65 -13.35 3.39
CA GLY A 71 -12.04 -13.21 4.77
C GLY A 71 -13.14 -14.19 5.11
N ALA A 72 -13.16 -14.64 6.35
CA ALA A 72 -14.23 -15.44 6.89
C ALA A 72 -14.51 -15.00 8.33
N GLY A 73 -15.77 -15.11 8.73
CA GLY A 73 -16.14 -14.84 10.09
C GLY A 73 -17.34 -15.62 10.53
N TRP A 74 -17.43 -15.74 11.85
CA TRP A 74 -18.47 -16.50 12.52
C TRP A 74 -19.07 -15.69 13.66
N ASN A 75 -20.36 -15.42 13.56
CA ASN A 75 -21.16 -14.81 14.60
C ASN A 75 -21.63 -15.88 15.57
N VAL A 76 -20.79 -16.27 16.52
CA VAL A 76 -21.04 -17.35 17.47
C VAL A 76 -22.27 -17.05 18.32
N HIS A 77 -22.53 -15.76 18.61
CA HIS A 77 -23.70 -15.35 19.42
C HIS A 77 -25.05 -15.62 18.74
N ASN A 78 -25.08 -15.84 17.41
CA ASN A 78 -26.30 -16.20 16.66
C ASN A 78 -26.53 -17.72 16.58
N GLU A 79 -25.65 -18.51 17.18
CA GLU A 79 -25.79 -19.96 17.16
C GLU A 79 -26.88 -20.46 18.15
N LYS A 80 -27.58 -21.50 17.76
CA LYS A 80 -28.67 -22.10 18.57
C LYS A 80 -28.20 -22.65 19.90
N PHE A 81 -26.95 -23.02 20.04
CA PHE A 81 -26.33 -23.49 21.27
C PHE A 81 -25.92 -22.34 22.20
N PHE A 82 -25.78 -21.12 21.68
CA PHE A 82 -25.31 -19.97 22.42
C PHE A 82 -26.49 -19.28 23.13
N LYS A 83 -26.78 -19.67 24.38
CA LYS A 83 -27.91 -19.18 25.13
C LYS A 83 -27.50 -18.21 26.25
N SER A 84 -26.60 -17.30 26.00
CA SER A 84 -26.19 -16.32 26.99
C SER A 84 -27.07 -15.07 26.95
N THR A 85 -27.61 -14.66 28.05
CA THR A 85 -28.36 -13.40 28.20
C THR A 85 -27.43 -12.20 28.48
N LYS A 86 -26.18 -12.47 28.86
CA LYS A 86 -25.21 -11.45 29.26
C LYS A 86 -24.25 -11.07 28.14
N VAL A 87 -23.90 -12.03 27.29
CA VAL A 87 -23.03 -11.80 26.13
C VAL A 87 -23.91 -11.37 24.97
N SER A 88 -23.73 -10.15 24.50
CA SER A 88 -24.50 -9.54 23.40
C SER A 88 -23.87 -9.80 22.04
N MET A 89 -22.56 -9.98 21.99
CA MET A 89 -21.83 -10.24 20.77
C MET A 89 -20.62 -11.14 21.03
N LEU A 90 -20.45 -12.15 20.20
CA LEU A 90 -19.21 -12.90 20.09
C LEU A 90 -19.01 -13.23 18.60
N LYS A 91 -18.01 -12.61 18.00
CA LYS A 91 -17.69 -12.74 16.58
C LYS A 91 -16.22 -13.09 16.42
N LEU A 92 -15.95 -14.12 15.66
CA LEU A 92 -14.60 -14.51 15.24
C LEU A 92 -14.39 -14.09 13.81
N ARG A 93 -13.22 -13.56 13.49
CA ARG A 93 -12.85 -13.09 12.15
C ARG A 93 -11.45 -13.58 11.81
N TYR A 94 -11.29 -14.02 10.58
CA TYR A 94 -9.98 -14.29 10.00
C TYR A 94 -9.94 -13.75 8.58
N SER A 95 -8.84 -13.10 8.22
CA SER A 95 -8.59 -12.68 6.85
C SER A 95 -7.15 -12.92 6.46
N TYR A 96 -6.96 -13.25 5.20
CA TYR A 96 -5.66 -13.40 4.58
C TYR A 96 -5.68 -12.78 3.19
N GLY A 97 -4.63 -12.05 2.85
CA GLY A 97 -4.55 -11.43 1.53
C GLY A 97 -3.16 -10.97 1.16
N VAL A 98 -3.04 -10.61 -0.10
CA VAL A 98 -1.82 -10.07 -0.71
C VAL A 98 -2.17 -8.72 -1.31
N THR A 99 -1.41 -7.69 -0.94
CA THR A 99 -1.49 -6.35 -1.51
C THR A 99 -0.15 -5.94 -2.09
N GLY A 100 -0.17 -5.09 -3.12
CA GLY A 100 1.03 -4.57 -3.75
C GLY A 100 1.27 -3.11 -3.42
N ASN A 101 2.53 -2.72 -3.39
CA ASN A 101 2.95 -1.34 -3.27
C ASN A 101 3.87 -0.97 -4.44
N GLN A 102 3.77 0.28 -4.93
CA GLN A 102 4.53 0.82 -6.05
C GLN A 102 5.24 2.14 -5.70
N GLU A 103 5.77 2.23 -4.48
CA GLU A 103 6.48 3.43 -4.01
C GLU A 103 7.87 3.56 -4.61
N PHE A 104 7.95 3.89 -5.90
CA PHE A 104 9.19 4.26 -6.56
C PHE A 104 8.96 5.24 -7.71
N SER A 105 10.04 5.92 -8.07
CA SER A 105 10.01 6.94 -9.11
C SER A 105 9.74 6.33 -10.49
N ALA A 106 9.12 7.10 -11.38
CA ALA A 106 8.99 6.70 -12.77
C ALA A 106 10.38 6.49 -13.39
N TYR A 107 10.44 5.59 -14.38
CA TYR A 107 11.63 5.30 -15.18
C TYR A 107 12.78 4.54 -14.49
N GLN A 108 12.66 4.12 -13.23
CA GLN A 108 13.70 3.32 -12.57
C GLN A 108 13.94 1.94 -13.21
N ALA A 109 12.97 1.43 -13.94
CA ALA A 109 13.11 0.21 -14.74
C ALA A 109 13.85 0.43 -16.07
N GLN A 110 14.15 1.68 -16.45
CA GLN A 110 14.72 2.03 -17.74
C GLN A 110 16.07 2.71 -17.57
N THR A 111 17.02 2.39 -18.46
CA THR A 111 18.29 3.10 -18.53
C THR A 111 18.04 4.50 -19.09
N MET A 112 18.50 5.52 -18.38
CA MET A 112 18.29 6.91 -18.73
C MET A 112 19.59 7.59 -19.10
N PHE A 113 19.51 8.46 -20.11
CA PHE A 113 20.60 9.32 -20.55
C PHE A 113 20.18 10.77 -20.45
N GLN A 114 21.10 11.62 -20.05
CA GLN A 114 20.95 13.07 -20.09
C GLN A 114 21.81 13.63 -21.22
N PHE A 115 21.21 14.49 -22.04
CA PHE A 115 21.97 15.23 -23.04
C PHE A 115 22.61 16.45 -22.38
N ASN A 116 23.93 16.54 -22.51
CA ASN A 116 24.71 17.64 -21.94
C ASN A 116 25.08 18.64 -23.04
N THR A 117 24.47 19.81 -22.99
CA THR A 117 24.73 20.91 -23.95
C THR A 117 25.91 21.76 -23.54
N ASP A 118 26.42 21.63 -22.32
CA ASP A 118 27.52 22.43 -21.78
C ASP A 118 28.89 21.77 -21.99
N ARG A 119 28.88 20.46 -22.22
CA ARG A 119 30.08 19.66 -22.50
C ARG A 119 29.98 19.08 -23.91
N LEU A 120 30.40 19.87 -24.89
CA LEU A 120 30.42 19.40 -26.26
C LEU A 120 31.66 18.54 -26.50
N TYR A 121 31.48 17.42 -27.16
CA TYR A 121 32.60 16.64 -27.72
C TYR A 121 32.63 16.85 -29.22
N ASN A 122 33.75 17.41 -29.72
CA ASN A 122 33.92 17.73 -31.14
C ASN A 122 32.71 18.51 -31.72
N SER A 123 32.26 19.56 -31.01
CA SER A 123 31.11 20.40 -31.36
C SER A 123 29.75 19.67 -31.39
N SER A 124 29.68 18.44 -30.89
CA SER A 124 28.44 17.65 -30.79
C SER A 124 27.97 17.53 -29.37
N VAL A 125 26.65 17.48 -29.19
CA VAL A 125 26.00 17.25 -27.88
C VAL A 125 26.39 15.86 -27.37
N THR A 126 26.80 15.79 -26.11
CA THR A 126 27.16 14.53 -25.48
C THR A 126 25.97 13.96 -24.74
N ALA A 127 25.81 12.63 -24.72
CA ALA A 127 24.87 11.91 -23.88
C ALA A 127 25.64 11.31 -22.72
N GLU A 128 25.22 11.66 -21.50
CA GLU A 128 25.76 11.11 -20.26
C GLU A 128 24.76 10.11 -19.66
N LEU A 129 25.25 8.94 -19.25
CA LEU A 129 24.43 7.95 -18.58
C LEU A 129 24.05 8.44 -17.18
N MET A 130 22.76 8.60 -16.92
CA MET A 130 22.24 8.99 -15.60
C MET A 130 22.09 7.81 -14.66
N GLY A 131 21.72 6.66 -15.18
CA GLY A 131 21.52 5.45 -14.40
C GLY A 131 21.14 4.26 -15.28
N TYR A 132 21.56 3.09 -14.84
CA TYR A 132 21.08 1.84 -15.42
C TYR A 132 19.71 1.51 -14.84
N GLY A 133 18.75 1.26 -15.71
CA GLY A 133 17.44 0.73 -15.32
C GLY A 133 17.53 -0.73 -14.90
N ASN A 134 16.64 -1.12 -14.03
CA ASN A 134 16.44 -2.52 -13.70
C ASN A 134 15.14 -3.03 -14.34
N PRO A 135 15.23 -3.80 -15.44
CA PRO A 135 14.04 -4.33 -16.11
C PRO A 135 13.28 -5.37 -15.27
N ASP A 136 13.93 -5.93 -14.24
CA ASP A 136 13.35 -6.93 -13.33
C ASP A 136 12.63 -6.31 -12.14
N LEU A 137 12.51 -4.97 -12.09
CA LEU A 137 11.76 -4.30 -11.03
C LEU A 137 10.31 -4.76 -11.02
N GLU A 138 9.89 -5.25 -9.86
CA GLU A 138 8.55 -5.80 -9.63
C GLU A 138 7.85 -5.16 -8.42
N TRP A 139 6.57 -5.46 -8.28
CA TRP A 139 5.75 -5.02 -7.16
C TRP A 139 6.28 -5.54 -5.84
N GLN A 140 6.27 -4.68 -4.83
CA GLN A 140 6.46 -5.12 -3.45
C GLN A 140 5.19 -5.82 -2.99
N ASN A 141 5.30 -7.09 -2.61
CA ASN A 141 4.17 -7.89 -2.18
C ASN A 141 4.08 -7.90 -0.65
N GLN A 142 2.93 -7.47 -0.13
CA GLN A 142 2.64 -7.54 1.30
C GLN A 142 1.59 -8.62 1.55
N TYR A 143 2.00 -9.68 2.21
CA TYR A 143 1.15 -10.74 2.72
C TYR A 143 0.66 -10.36 4.12
N GLN A 144 -0.65 -10.37 4.31
CA GLN A 144 -1.24 -9.99 5.58
C GLN A 144 -2.21 -11.06 6.06
N SER A 145 -2.02 -11.51 7.30
CA SER A 145 -2.92 -12.41 8.02
C SER A 145 -3.44 -11.67 9.25
N ASN A 146 -4.77 -11.64 9.43
CA ASN A 146 -5.42 -11.03 10.58
C ASN A 146 -6.37 -12.03 11.21
N PHE A 147 -6.28 -12.16 12.53
CA PHE A 147 -7.26 -12.87 13.35
C PHE A 147 -7.89 -11.88 14.33
N GLY A 148 -9.20 -11.83 14.39
CA GLY A 148 -9.95 -10.91 15.25
C GLY A 148 -11.02 -11.61 16.05
N VAL A 149 -11.22 -11.11 17.28
CA VAL A 149 -12.33 -11.49 18.15
C VAL A 149 -13.03 -10.23 18.61
N ASP A 150 -14.34 -10.15 18.35
CA ASP A 150 -15.19 -9.07 18.84
C ASP A 150 -16.12 -9.63 19.92
N PHE A 151 -16.06 -9.04 21.09
CA PHE A 151 -16.83 -9.46 22.25
C PHE A 151 -17.67 -8.31 22.81
N GLY A 152 -18.95 -8.54 23.00
CA GLY A 152 -19.89 -7.61 23.62
C GLY A 152 -20.54 -8.21 24.86
N TYR A 153 -20.62 -7.43 25.92
CA TYR A 153 -21.19 -7.85 27.20
C TYR A 153 -22.19 -6.84 27.76
N ALA A 154 -23.18 -7.32 28.51
CA ALA A 154 -24.17 -6.52 29.19
C ALA A 154 -24.92 -5.53 28.27
N LYS A 155 -25.52 -6.05 27.16
CA LYS A 155 -26.21 -5.25 26.13
C LYS A 155 -25.31 -4.18 25.54
N ASP A 156 -24.08 -4.61 25.16
CA ASP A 156 -23.06 -3.78 24.57
C ASP A 156 -22.52 -2.64 25.44
N ARG A 157 -22.70 -2.72 26.75
CA ARG A 157 -22.05 -1.78 27.68
C ARG A 157 -20.53 -1.93 27.67
N ILE A 158 -20.04 -3.14 27.49
CA ILE A 158 -18.62 -3.44 27.37
C ILE A 158 -18.42 -4.09 26.01
N ARG A 159 -17.59 -3.47 25.18
CA ARG A 159 -17.16 -4.03 23.89
C ARG A 159 -15.65 -4.15 23.90
N VAL A 160 -15.17 -5.33 23.56
CA VAL A 160 -13.73 -5.63 23.42
C VAL A 160 -13.50 -6.12 22.01
N GLN A 161 -12.53 -5.53 21.34
CA GLN A 161 -12.02 -6.03 20.06
C GLN A 161 -10.56 -6.41 20.25
N PHE A 162 -10.25 -7.63 19.96
CA PHE A 162 -8.90 -8.17 19.96
C PHE A 162 -8.51 -8.52 18.54
N ASN A 163 -7.35 -8.02 18.08
CA ASN A 163 -6.80 -8.34 16.77
C ASN A 163 -5.36 -8.79 16.92
N TYR A 164 -5.03 -9.87 16.24
CA TYR A 164 -3.66 -10.31 16.01
C TYR A 164 -3.36 -10.22 14.52
N TYR A 165 -2.29 -9.52 14.18
CA TYR A 165 -1.88 -9.39 12.79
C TYR A 165 -0.46 -9.86 12.56
N LEU A 166 -0.23 -10.39 11.36
CA LEU A 166 1.07 -10.73 10.81
C LEU A 166 1.15 -10.14 9.40
N LYS A 167 2.09 -9.22 9.19
CA LYS A 167 2.39 -8.61 7.89
C LYS A 167 3.79 -9.00 7.48
N LYS A 168 3.93 -9.51 6.26
CA LYS A 168 5.20 -9.88 5.67
C LYS A 168 5.32 -9.20 4.32
N THR A 169 6.24 -8.24 4.18
CA THR A 169 6.52 -7.54 2.94
C THR A 169 7.76 -8.14 2.31
N GLN A 170 7.63 -8.58 1.07
CA GLN A 170 8.70 -9.16 0.26
C GLN A 170 8.98 -8.29 -0.95
N GLY A 171 10.21 -8.37 -1.47
CA GLY A 171 10.60 -7.61 -2.64
C GLY A 171 10.73 -6.11 -2.34
N LEU A 172 11.22 -5.74 -1.15
CA LEU A 172 11.47 -4.34 -0.82
C LEU A 172 12.46 -3.74 -1.79
N LEU A 173 12.13 -2.55 -2.29
CA LEU A 173 13.05 -1.78 -3.11
C LEU A 173 14.20 -1.27 -2.26
N THR A 174 15.39 -1.72 -2.58
CA THR A 174 16.61 -1.37 -1.89
C THR A 174 17.64 -0.89 -2.89
N THR A 175 18.29 0.22 -2.58
CA THR A 175 19.43 0.70 -3.35
C THR A 175 20.69 0.08 -2.78
N ILE A 176 21.38 -0.70 -3.60
CA ILE A 176 22.64 -1.33 -3.24
C ILE A 176 23.81 -0.54 -3.84
N THR A 177 24.93 -0.53 -3.14
CA THR A 177 26.19 0.00 -3.69
C THR A 177 26.87 -1.08 -4.50
N VAL A 178 27.24 -0.75 -5.71
CA VAL A 178 27.96 -1.64 -6.64
C VAL A 178 29.40 -1.16 -6.83
N ALA A 179 30.27 -2.05 -7.29
CA ALA A 179 31.65 -1.69 -7.52
C ALA A 179 31.77 -0.63 -8.62
N PRO A 180 32.58 0.44 -8.44
CA PRO A 180 32.79 1.48 -9.45
C PRO A 180 33.26 0.92 -10.80
N SER A 181 33.96 -0.21 -10.79
CA SER A 181 34.43 -0.91 -11.99
C SER A 181 33.31 -1.41 -12.90
N LEU A 182 32.08 -1.49 -12.41
CA LEU A 182 30.89 -1.85 -13.19
C LEU A 182 30.34 -0.67 -14.00
N GLY A 183 30.86 0.56 -13.79
CA GLY A 183 30.50 1.73 -14.57
C GLY A 183 29.11 2.29 -14.28
N PHE A 184 28.53 1.97 -13.10
CA PHE A 184 27.26 2.56 -12.68
C PHE A 184 27.46 4.01 -12.25
N PRO A 185 26.69 4.95 -12.78
CA PRO A 185 26.65 6.31 -12.26
C PRO A 185 26.25 6.29 -10.80
N SER A 186 26.95 7.03 -9.96
CA SER A 186 26.72 7.09 -8.51
C SER A 186 26.97 5.78 -7.75
N ASP A 187 27.54 4.75 -8.35
CA ASP A 187 27.81 3.44 -7.73
C ASP A 187 26.58 2.81 -7.07
N LYS A 188 25.39 3.06 -7.63
CA LYS A 188 24.12 2.64 -7.04
C LYS A 188 23.25 1.88 -8.04
N TYR A 189 22.60 0.84 -7.56
CA TYR A 189 21.65 0.04 -8.33
C TYR A 189 20.43 -0.29 -7.46
N THR A 190 19.23 -0.12 -8.01
CA THR A 190 17.99 -0.40 -7.30
C THR A 190 17.43 -1.76 -7.69
N ALA A 191 17.15 -2.60 -6.72
CA ALA A 191 16.59 -3.93 -6.92
C ALA A 191 15.55 -4.28 -5.82
N ASN A 192 14.69 -5.24 -6.12
CA ASN A 192 13.76 -5.81 -5.15
C ASN A 192 14.49 -6.81 -4.26
N LEU A 193 15.05 -6.32 -3.16
CA LEU A 193 15.82 -7.11 -2.21
C LEU A 193 15.29 -6.89 -0.80
N GLY A 194 15.27 -7.97 -0.04
CA GLY A 194 14.91 -7.88 1.37
C GLY A 194 13.46 -8.21 1.67
N GLU A 195 13.24 -8.39 2.97
CA GLU A 195 11.97 -8.78 3.54
C GLU A 195 11.82 -8.10 4.90
N ILE A 196 10.62 -7.62 5.20
CA ILE A 196 10.25 -7.10 6.51
C ILE A 196 9.05 -7.88 7.02
N GLN A 197 9.12 -8.29 8.27
CA GLN A 197 8.00 -8.90 8.98
C GLN A 197 7.60 -8.03 10.16
N ASN A 198 6.30 -7.73 10.24
CA ASN A 198 5.68 -7.03 11.36
C ASN A 198 4.55 -7.88 11.91
N LYS A 199 4.49 -8.05 13.23
CA LYS A 199 3.42 -8.75 13.94
C LYS A 199 3.06 -8.01 15.20
N GLY A 200 1.79 -8.02 15.55
CA GLY A 200 1.34 -7.33 16.75
C GLY A 200 -0.02 -7.79 17.22
N LEU A 201 -0.34 -7.34 18.42
CA LEU A 201 -1.63 -7.47 19.06
C LEU A 201 -2.23 -6.08 19.24
N GLU A 202 -3.50 -5.94 18.95
CA GLU A 202 -4.24 -4.71 19.16
C GLU A 202 -5.48 -5.03 20.01
N VAL A 203 -5.71 -4.24 21.03
CA VAL A 203 -6.86 -4.38 21.92
C VAL A 203 -7.59 -3.05 22.02
N ASN A 204 -8.86 -3.06 21.65
CA ASN A 204 -9.75 -1.92 21.81
C ASN A 204 -10.83 -2.30 22.84
N LEU A 205 -10.93 -1.53 23.90
CA LEU A 205 -11.95 -1.66 24.92
C LEU A 205 -12.82 -0.40 24.93
N ASN A 206 -14.11 -0.58 24.79
CA ASN A 206 -15.11 0.48 24.99
C ASN A 206 -16.05 0.07 26.13
N ALA A 207 -16.14 0.90 27.17
CA ALA A 207 -17.00 0.68 28.31
C ALA A 207 -17.94 1.88 28.52
N VAL A 208 -19.24 1.64 28.39
CA VAL A 208 -20.30 2.60 28.70
C VAL A 208 -20.61 2.52 30.21
N ILE A 209 -20.12 3.49 30.95
CA ILE A 209 -20.23 3.53 32.42
C ILE A 209 -21.64 3.99 32.84
N ILE A 210 -22.11 5.08 32.23
CA ILE A 210 -23.42 5.64 32.48
C ILE A 210 -24.20 5.62 31.17
N ARG A 211 -25.43 5.08 31.24
CA ARG A 211 -26.41 5.19 30.15
C ARG A 211 -27.76 5.44 30.77
N ASP A 212 -28.23 6.66 30.75
CA ASP A 212 -29.52 7.12 31.20
C ASP A 212 -30.32 7.64 30.00
N MET A 213 -31.24 6.82 29.50
CA MET A 213 -32.03 7.13 28.29
C MET A 213 -33.07 8.22 28.55
N GLU A 214 -33.49 8.41 29.80
CA GLU A 214 -34.49 9.45 30.15
C GLU A 214 -33.86 10.83 30.19
N LYS A 215 -32.57 10.91 30.54
CA LYS A 215 -31.80 12.15 30.61
C LYS A 215 -30.94 12.39 29.41
N GLU A 216 -31.01 11.52 28.38
CA GLU A 216 -30.14 11.56 27.21
C GLU A 216 -28.62 11.64 27.56
N LEU A 217 -28.25 11.01 28.70
CA LEU A 217 -26.88 11.03 29.20
C LEU A 217 -26.19 9.70 28.94
N GLU A 218 -25.13 9.74 28.15
CA GLU A 218 -24.24 8.60 27.99
C GLU A 218 -22.76 9.03 28.26
N TRP A 219 -22.10 8.27 29.13
CA TRP A 219 -20.68 8.43 29.38
C TRP A 219 -19.95 7.12 29.12
N SER A 220 -18.99 7.16 28.23
CA SER A 220 -18.17 6.00 27.84
C SER A 220 -16.68 6.30 27.97
N VAL A 221 -15.90 5.25 28.22
CA VAL A 221 -14.45 5.27 28.25
C VAL A 221 -13.92 4.31 27.20
N MET A 222 -12.98 4.79 26.40
CA MET A 222 -12.29 3.99 25.37
C MET A 222 -10.82 3.83 25.76
N PHE A 223 -10.33 2.61 25.69
CA PHE A 223 -8.92 2.27 25.83
C PHE A 223 -8.45 1.55 24.57
N GLN A 224 -7.29 1.94 24.06
CA GLN A 224 -6.66 1.34 22.89
C GLN A 224 -5.18 1.10 23.17
N ALA A 225 -4.72 -0.10 22.89
CA ALA A 225 -3.32 -0.51 23.04
C ALA A 225 -2.87 -1.37 21.84
#